data_bad344b73b710707f089d65ad290c625
#
_entry.id   bad344b73b710707f089d65ad290c625
#
_cell.length_a   1.000
_cell.length_b   1.000
_cell.length_c   1.000
_cell.angle_alpha   90.00
_cell.angle_beta   90.00
_cell.angle_gamma   90.00
#
_symmetry.space_group_name_H-M   'P 1'
#
loop_
_entity.id
_entity.type
_entity.pdbx_description
1 polymer ?
#
loop_
_entity_poly.entity_id
_entity_poly.type
_entity_poly.pdbx_seq_one_letter_code
_entity_poly.pdbx_strand_id
1 'polypeptide(L)'
;PQKRENEGRIIEGAYVQQPEIGDYNWVLSFDATSLYPSIIMQYNMSPETLMAEQPIDTSVDQLLDRKTKIDTDLAVAANGVKFSRDKQGVFPEITQKFFDDRQKYKKLMKEAEREYEKTKDPKHPEIVLLGLT
;
A
#
# COMPACT_ATOMS: atom_id res chain seq x y z
N PRO A 1 19.11 23.86 14.64
CA PRO A 1 18.46 22.55 14.53
C PRO A 1 17.39 22.48 15.61
N GLN A 2 16.13 22.71 15.25
CA GLN A 2 15.02 22.57 16.17
C GLN A 2 14.88 21.08 16.51
N LYS A 3 15.11 20.74 17.76
CA LYS A 3 14.80 19.47 18.36
C LYS A 3 13.29 19.30 18.24
N ARG A 4 12.81 18.40 17.35
CA ARG A 4 11.40 17.97 17.36
C ARG A 4 11.18 17.23 18.67
N GLU A 5 10.49 17.84 19.59
CA GLU A 5 9.89 17.15 20.73
C GLU A 5 8.80 16.22 20.15
N ASN A 6 9.21 15.01 19.85
CA ASN A 6 8.28 13.91 19.72
C ASN A 6 7.83 13.54 21.15
N GLU A 7 6.96 14.35 21.72
CA GLU A 7 6.15 13.91 22.85
C GLU A 7 5.44 12.64 22.41
N GLY A 8 5.70 11.55 23.14
CA GLY A 8 5.34 10.17 22.86
C GLY A 8 3.87 9.93 22.51
N ARG A 9 3.47 10.34 21.32
CA ARG A 9 2.24 9.84 20.69
C ARG A 9 2.48 8.39 20.35
N ILE A 10 1.97 7.52 21.18
CA ILE A 10 1.85 6.10 20.85
C ILE A 10 0.96 6.04 19.61
N ILE A 11 1.56 5.70 18.47
CA ILE A 11 0.78 5.40 17.26
C ILE A 11 0.10 4.07 17.56
N GLU A 12 -1.20 4.10 17.76
CA GLU A 12 -2.01 2.91 17.93
C GLU A 12 -1.92 2.07 16.65
N GLY A 13 -1.56 0.81 16.79
CA GLY A 13 -1.46 -0.12 15.67
C GLY A 13 -2.84 -0.49 15.11
N ALA A 14 -2.85 -1.28 14.04
CA ALA A 14 -4.08 -1.77 13.45
C ALA A 14 -4.84 -2.69 14.44
N TYR A 15 -6.16 -2.60 14.44
CA TYR A 15 -7.01 -3.53 15.18
C TYR A 15 -6.85 -4.95 14.63
N VAL A 16 -6.59 -5.89 15.53
CA VAL A 16 -6.53 -7.32 15.22
C VAL A 16 -7.71 -8.01 15.90
N GLN A 17 -8.67 -8.47 15.10
CA GLN A 17 -9.82 -9.19 15.63
C GLN A 17 -9.40 -10.57 16.14
N GLN A 18 -9.86 -10.93 17.33
CA GLN A 18 -9.68 -12.28 17.84
C GLN A 18 -10.44 -13.28 16.97
N PRO A 19 -9.80 -14.37 16.53
CA PRO A 19 -10.49 -15.39 15.74
C PRO A 19 -11.53 -16.10 16.59
N GLU A 20 -12.69 -16.35 16.01
CA GLU A 20 -13.69 -17.22 16.60
C GLU A 20 -13.27 -18.68 16.36
N ILE A 21 -13.20 -19.45 17.44
CA ILE A 21 -12.78 -20.86 17.38
C ILE A 21 -13.97 -21.71 16.91
N GLY A 22 -13.79 -22.49 15.84
CA GLY A 22 -14.83 -23.34 15.30
C GLY A 22 -14.43 -24.00 13.98
N ASP A 23 -15.26 -24.91 13.51
CA ASP A 23 -15.12 -25.51 12.19
C ASP A 23 -15.99 -24.73 11.20
N TYR A 24 -15.36 -24.23 10.14
CA TYR A 24 -16.04 -23.42 9.13
C TYR A 24 -15.97 -24.09 7.76
N ASN A 25 -17.12 -24.19 7.09
CA ASN A 25 -17.21 -24.65 5.72
C ASN A 25 -17.22 -23.44 4.77
N TRP A 26 -16.62 -23.59 3.61
CA TRP A 26 -16.62 -22.58 2.55
C TRP A 26 -15.96 -21.26 2.95
N VAL A 27 -14.75 -21.32 3.50
CA VAL A 27 -13.97 -20.13 3.87
C VAL A 27 -13.35 -19.51 2.64
N LEU A 28 -13.63 -18.22 2.43
CA LEU A 28 -12.97 -17.37 1.42
C LEU A 28 -12.04 -16.38 2.15
N SER A 29 -10.77 -16.34 1.74
CA SER A 29 -9.80 -15.40 2.27
C SER A 29 -9.43 -14.38 1.20
N PHE A 30 -9.53 -13.09 1.56
CA PHE A 30 -9.14 -11.97 0.71
C PHE A 30 -8.02 -11.19 1.37
N ASP A 31 -7.01 -10.84 0.60
CA ASP A 31 -5.91 -10.00 1.05
C ASP A 31 -5.62 -8.89 0.04
N ALA A 32 -5.34 -7.69 0.55
CA ALA A 32 -5.03 -6.54 -0.29
C ALA A 32 -3.54 -6.56 -0.68
N THR A 33 -3.27 -6.75 -1.95
CA THR A 33 -1.90 -6.76 -2.46
C THR A 33 -1.21 -5.42 -2.23
N SER A 34 -0.17 -5.41 -1.37
CA SER A 34 0.66 -4.22 -1.10
C SER A 34 -0.18 -2.99 -0.72
N LEU A 35 -1.04 -3.12 0.29
CA LEU A 35 -2.05 -2.14 0.68
C LEU A 35 -1.51 -0.70 0.78
N TYR A 36 -0.44 -0.46 1.55
CA TYR A 36 0.11 0.89 1.73
C TYR A 36 0.65 1.51 0.42
N PRO A 37 1.49 0.81 -0.36
CA PRO A 37 1.92 1.29 -1.67
C PRO A 37 0.74 1.62 -2.59
N SER A 38 -0.26 0.76 -2.64
CA SER A 38 -1.45 0.96 -3.47
C SER A 38 -2.23 2.21 -3.08
N ILE A 39 -2.40 2.46 -1.78
CA ILE A 39 -3.06 3.67 -1.27
C ILE A 39 -2.25 4.92 -1.65
N ILE A 40 -0.94 4.93 -1.42
CA ILE A 40 -0.06 6.07 -1.76
C ILE A 40 -0.19 6.41 -3.25
N MET A 41 -0.13 5.42 -4.12
CA MET A 41 -0.26 5.60 -5.57
C MET A 41 -1.65 6.06 -5.98
N GLN A 42 -2.70 5.42 -5.46
CA GLN A 42 -4.08 5.70 -5.83
C GLN A 42 -4.54 7.11 -5.44
N TYR A 43 -4.13 7.56 -4.26
CA TYR A 43 -4.50 8.88 -3.74
C TYR A 43 -3.49 9.97 -4.09
N ASN A 44 -2.42 9.62 -4.82
CA ASN A 44 -1.35 10.56 -5.15
C ASN A 44 -0.75 11.25 -3.91
N MET A 45 -0.53 10.48 -2.83
CA MET A 45 -0.11 10.99 -1.53
C MET A 45 1.35 11.43 -1.55
N SER A 46 1.57 12.74 -1.59
CA SER A 46 2.90 13.35 -1.53
C SER A 46 2.81 14.74 -0.93
N PRO A 47 3.87 15.27 -0.30
CA PRO A 47 3.83 16.61 0.29
C PRO A 47 3.45 17.70 -0.69
N GLU A 48 3.92 17.61 -1.94
CA GLU A 48 3.67 18.62 -2.98
C GLU A 48 2.28 18.51 -3.62
N THR A 49 1.60 17.37 -3.46
CA THR A 49 0.23 17.19 -3.94
C THR A 49 -0.81 17.46 -2.86
N LEU A 50 -0.36 17.60 -1.60
CA LEU A 50 -1.22 17.91 -0.46
C LEU A 50 -1.80 19.31 -0.62
N MET A 51 -3.12 19.39 -0.55
CA MET A 51 -3.82 20.68 -0.61
C MET A 51 -3.97 21.28 0.79
N ALA A 52 -3.72 22.58 0.90
CA ALA A 52 -3.80 23.32 2.17
C ALA A 52 -5.24 23.62 2.61
N GLU A 53 -6.22 23.22 1.83
CA GLU A 53 -7.62 23.43 2.15
C GLU A 53 -8.09 22.59 3.35
N GLN A 54 -9.12 23.07 4.01
CA GLN A 54 -9.75 22.31 5.12
C GLN A 54 -10.19 20.94 4.64
N PRO A 55 -9.98 19.88 5.46
CA PRO A 55 -10.50 18.57 5.18
C PRO A 55 -12.04 18.61 5.01
N ILE A 56 -12.55 17.81 4.11
CA ILE A 56 -14.01 17.65 3.98
C ILE A 56 -14.52 16.61 4.97
N ASP A 57 -15.77 16.73 5.35
CA ASP A 57 -16.42 15.73 6.20
C ASP A 57 -16.68 14.45 5.39
N THR A 58 -15.95 13.40 5.74
CA THR A 58 -16.04 12.05 5.18
C THR A 58 -16.67 11.07 6.17
N SER A 59 -17.44 11.57 7.14
CA SER A 59 -18.19 10.71 8.07
C SER A 59 -19.10 9.75 7.32
N VAL A 60 -19.32 8.57 7.90
CA VAL A 60 -20.14 7.51 7.28
C VAL A 60 -21.53 8.03 6.94
N ASP A 61 -22.13 8.82 7.82
CA ASP A 61 -23.48 9.39 7.63
C ASP A 61 -23.53 10.33 6.42
N GLN A 62 -22.51 11.21 6.27
CA GLN A 62 -22.42 12.12 5.12
C GLN A 62 -22.22 11.36 3.80
N LEU A 63 -21.43 10.30 3.81
CA LEU A 63 -21.20 9.46 2.64
C LEU A 63 -22.44 8.66 2.25
N LEU A 64 -23.13 8.06 3.22
CA LEU A 64 -24.37 7.30 2.99
C LEU A 64 -25.49 8.21 2.48
N ASP A 65 -25.63 9.41 3.03
CA ASP A 65 -26.61 10.40 2.59
C ASP A 65 -26.25 11.07 1.26
N ARG A 66 -25.08 10.74 0.69
CA ARG A 66 -24.53 11.35 -0.54
C ARG A 66 -24.46 12.88 -0.49
N LYS A 67 -24.28 13.43 0.71
CA LYS A 67 -24.13 14.87 0.93
C LYS A 67 -22.72 15.37 0.63
N THR A 68 -21.71 14.50 0.76
CA THR A 68 -20.33 14.83 0.44
C THR A 68 -20.15 14.86 -1.07
N LYS A 69 -19.89 16.05 -1.61
CA LYS A 69 -19.48 16.22 -3.01
C LYS A 69 -17.96 16.18 -3.09
N ILE A 70 -17.45 15.21 -3.83
CA ILE A 70 -16.01 15.07 -4.09
C ILE A 70 -15.79 15.49 -5.54
N ASP A 71 -14.87 16.44 -5.74
CA ASP A 71 -14.43 16.82 -7.07
C ASP A 71 -13.63 15.66 -7.67
N THR A 72 -13.88 15.34 -8.92
CA THR A 72 -13.23 14.23 -9.63
C THR A 72 -11.73 14.47 -9.87
N ASP A 73 -11.32 15.75 -9.86
CA ASP A 73 -9.92 16.13 -10.08
C ASP A 73 -9.06 16.03 -8.81
N LEU A 74 -9.70 15.68 -7.69
CA LEU A 74 -9.03 15.51 -6.40
C LEU A 74 -9.10 14.07 -5.92
N ALA A 75 -8.06 13.65 -5.20
CA ALA A 75 -8.09 12.46 -4.39
C ALA A 75 -8.37 12.86 -2.94
N VAL A 76 -9.37 12.25 -2.32
CA VAL A 76 -9.77 12.55 -0.94
C VAL A 76 -9.49 11.31 -0.07
N ALA A 77 -8.62 11.47 0.92
CA ALA A 77 -8.32 10.42 1.88
C ALA A 77 -9.48 10.23 2.89
N ALA A 78 -9.49 9.10 3.59
CA ALA A 78 -10.54 8.76 4.54
C ALA A 78 -10.72 9.78 5.69
N ASN A 79 -9.68 10.56 5.98
CA ASN A 79 -9.73 11.65 6.96
C ASN A 79 -10.15 13.01 6.36
N GLY A 80 -10.61 13.01 5.11
CA GLY A 80 -11.06 14.21 4.41
C GLY A 80 -9.95 15.07 3.79
N VAL A 81 -8.69 14.69 3.97
CA VAL A 81 -7.54 15.40 3.37
C VAL A 81 -7.54 15.20 1.87
N LYS A 82 -7.25 16.29 1.14
CA LYS A 82 -7.29 16.33 -0.32
C LYS A 82 -5.88 16.32 -0.91
N PHE A 83 -5.73 15.62 -2.02
CA PHE A 83 -4.52 15.60 -2.84
C PHE A 83 -4.86 15.93 -4.29
N SER A 84 -4.05 16.77 -4.93
CA SER A 84 -4.20 17.09 -6.36
C SER A 84 -3.84 15.87 -7.22
N ARG A 85 -4.55 15.73 -8.35
CA ARG A 85 -4.25 14.74 -9.40
C ARG A 85 -3.62 15.35 -10.65
N ASP A 86 -3.36 16.65 -10.67
CA ASP A 86 -2.83 17.34 -11.84
C ASP A 86 -1.47 16.80 -12.27
N LYS A 87 -0.63 16.45 -11.29
CA LYS A 87 0.70 15.88 -11.50
C LYS A 87 0.91 14.73 -10.54
N GLN A 88 1.62 13.70 -11.00
CA GLN A 88 2.04 12.62 -10.13
C GLN A 88 3.05 13.15 -9.10
N GLY A 89 2.81 12.84 -7.83
CA GLY A 89 3.71 13.19 -6.75
C GLY A 89 4.96 12.32 -6.73
N VAL A 90 6.03 12.82 -6.11
CA VAL A 90 7.33 12.12 -6.02
C VAL A 90 7.19 10.79 -5.28
N PHE A 91 6.44 10.75 -4.17
CA PHE A 91 6.25 9.49 -3.42
C PHE A 91 5.48 8.43 -4.21
N PRO A 92 4.34 8.74 -4.86
CA PRO A 92 3.68 7.83 -5.78
C PRO A 92 4.57 7.31 -6.90
N GLU A 93 5.38 8.18 -7.52
CA GLU A 93 6.31 7.82 -8.59
C GLU A 93 7.36 6.81 -8.12
N ILE A 94 8.04 7.12 -7.01
CA ILE A 94 9.05 6.22 -6.41
C ILE A 94 8.40 4.90 -5.98
N THR A 95 7.22 4.97 -5.37
CA THR A 95 6.49 3.79 -4.90
C THR A 95 6.09 2.89 -6.07
N GLN A 96 5.63 3.47 -7.18
CA GLN A 96 5.30 2.74 -8.40
C GLN A 96 6.53 2.00 -8.93
N LYS A 97 7.67 2.69 -9.03
CA LYS A 97 8.93 2.09 -9.49
C LYS A 97 9.34 0.89 -8.63
N PHE A 98 9.33 1.05 -7.31
CA PHE A 98 9.67 -0.06 -6.40
C PHE A 98 8.66 -1.21 -6.48
N PHE A 99 7.39 -0.89 -6.66
CA PHE A 99 6.35 -1.90 -6.84
C PHE A 99 6.59 -2.72 -8.12
N ASP A 100 6.88 -2.06 -9.24
CA ASP A 100 7.13 -2.70 -10.52
C ASP A 100 8.43 -3.54 -10.47
N ASP A 101 9.50 -3.00 -9.90
CA ASP A 101 10.75 -3.73 -9.70
C ASP A 101 10.53 -4.98 -8.81
N ARG A 102 9.79 -4.85 -7.72
CA ARG A 102 9.44 -5.98 -6.86
C ARG A 102 8.65 -7.04 -7.62
N GLN A 103 7.68 -6.68 -8.44
CA GLN A 103 6.91 -7.64 -9.25
C GLN A 103 7.81 -8.37 -10.24
N LYS A 104 8.71 -7.64 -10.90
CA LYS A 104 9.70 -8.20 -11.83
C LYS A 104 10.60 -9.22 -11.13
N TYR A 105 11.22 -8.84 -10.03
CA TYR A 105 12.12 -9.73 -9.30
C TYR A 105 11.39 -10.93 -8.68
N LYS A 106 10.17 -10.73 -8.18
CA LYS A 106 9.34 -11.85 -7.68
C LYS A 106 9.01 -12.86 -8.79
N LYS A 107 8.81 -12.40 -10.03
CA LYS A 107 8.59 -13.28 -11.16
C LYS A 107 9.85 -14.06 -11.50
N LEU A 108 11.00 -13.40 -11.60
CA LEU A 108 12.30 -14.03 -11.85
C LEU A 108 12.65 -15.06 -10.75
N MET A 109 12.42 -14.71 -9.48
CA MET A 109 12.62 -15.63 -8.36
C MET A 109 11.79 -16.91 -8.53
N LYS A 110 10.49 -16.78 -8.84
CA LYS A 110 9.62 -17.95 -9.04
C LYS A 110 10.02 -18.80 -10.26
N GLU A 111 10.53 -18.17 -11.30
CA GLU A 111 11.05 -18.89 -12.48
C GLU A 111 12.32 -19.67 -12.11
N ALA A 112 13.26 -19.04 -11.39
CA ALA A 112 14.47 -19.68 -10.89
C ALA A 112 14.16 -20.84 -9.91
N GLU A 113 13.22 -20.66 -8.98
CA GLU A 113 12.75 -21.73 -8.09
C GLU A 113 12.21 -22.94 -8.87
N ARG A 114 11.39 -22.71 -9.89
CA ARG A 114 10.84 -23.79 -10.73
C ARG A 114 11.93 -24.54 -11.52
N GLU A 115 12.94 -23.82 -12.02
CA GLU A 115 14.06 -24.43 -12.70
C GLU A 115 14.95 -25.22 -11.74
N TYR A 116 15.19 -24.69 -10.55
CA TYR A 116 15.89 -25.41 -9.49
C TYR A 116 15.16 -26.70 -9.09
N GLU A 117 13.84 -26.67 -8.94
CA GLU A 117 13.05 -27.86 -8.64
C GLU A 117 13.22 -28.96 -9.70
N LYS A 118 13.39 -28.58 -10.97
CA LYS A 118 13.57 -29.51 -12.08
C LYS A 118 15.00 -30.06 -12.18
N THR A 119 15.98 -29.19 -12.02
CA THR A 119 17.40 -29.55 -12.24
C THR A 119 18.10 -29.96 -10.96
N LYS A 120 17.64 -29.46 -9.80
CA LYS A 120 18.27 -29.57 -8.47
C LYS A 120 19.76 -29.16 -8.48
N ASP A 121 20.14 -28.27 -9.39
CA ASP A 121 21.49 -27.74 -9.49
C ASP A 121 21.64 -26.48 -8.61
N PRO A 122 22.37 -26.57 -7.47
CA PRO A 122 22.57 -25.45 -6.56
C PRO A 122 23.41 -24.31 -7.14
N LYS A 123 24.03 -24.51 -8.29
CA LYS A 123 24.88 -23.52 -8.97
C LYS A 123 24.14 -22.74 -10.06
N HIS A 124 22.82 -22.86 -10.14
CA HIS A 124 22.07 -22.06 -11.12
C HIS A 124 22.32 -20.57 -10.87
N PRO A 125 22.85 -19.81 -11.85
CA PRO A 125 23.33 -18.45 -11.65
C PRO A 125 22.26 -17.48 -11.12
N GLU A 126 21.01 -17.70 -11.45
CA GLU A 126 19.90 -16.87 -10.96
C GLU A 126 19.56 -17.11 -9.48
N ILE A 127 19.75 -18.33 -8.98
CA ILE A 127 19.57 -18.67 -7.56
C ILE A 127 20.62 -18.00 -6.70
N VAL A 128 21.87 -18.01 -7.18
CA VAL A 128 23.00 -17.33 -6.50
C VAL A 128 22.78 -15.83 -6.47
N LEU A 129 22.29 -15.24 -7.55
CA LEU A 129 22.01 -13.80 -7.67
C LEU A 129 20.88 -13.35 -6.74
N LEU A 130 19.91 -14.23 -6.45
CA LEU A 130 18.76 -13.95 -5.59
C LEU A 130 19.04 -14.23 -4.11
N GLY A 131 20.24 -14.72 -3.74
CA GLY A 131 20.64 -15.01 -2.37
C GLY A 131 19.86 -16.15 -1.72
N LEU A 132 19.38 -17.10 -2.53
CA LEU A 132 18.59 -18.26 -2.07
C LEU A 132 19.48 -19.48 -1.72
N THR A 133 20.77 -19.26 -1.45
CA THR A 133 21.73 -20.31 -1.01
C THR A 133 21.92 -20.26 0.48
#